data_8e2381976022e31fbe0826a996d10444
#
_entry.id   8e2381976022e31fbe0826a996d10444
#
_cell.length_a   1.000
_cell.length_b   1.000
_cell.length_c   1.000
_cell.angle_alpha   90.00
_cell.angle_beta   90.00
_cell.angle_gamma   90.00
#
_symmetry.space_group_name_H-M   'P 1'
#
loop_
_entity.id
_entity.type
_entity.pdbx_description
1 polymer ?
#
loop_
_entity_poly.entity_id
_entity_poly.type
_entity_poly.pdbx_seq_one_letter_code
_entity_poly.pdbx_strand_id
1 'polypeptide(L)'
;MRDRDELARRFEEHRELLRAIAYRMLGSLGEAEDAVQEAWLRLDRATGTTETKHGGRGTADGGAAGNRAADDDAADGLGIDNLAAWLTTVVSRICLDQLRSRAARREELVGPAAGSVALDFAGAGPRPVVFSEPEAEAVLADSVGRALLVVLRTLSPDERVAFVLHDMFAVPFDEIAPIVGRTAATTKKLASRARHRVRGDTATPAAELDGHREVVTAFLSAARAGDLGALLAVLAPDVVRTADPAILPPGIASVVRGAAAVAEETVLLRSRSQVAGLALVDGRLGLVVAPHGKLAAVLLLTVREDRVAAYDVVADPGRLGALTIAVPPPAR
;
A
#
# COMPACT_ATOMS: atom_id res chain seq x y z
N MET A 1 4.59 -20.32 32.95
CA MET A 1 5.13 -18.95 32.96
C MET A 1 6.38 -18.83 32.09
N ARG A 2 7.42 -19.64 32.26
CA ARG A 2 8.65 -19.62 31.43
C ARG A 2 8.41 -19.89 29.95
N ASP A 3 7.51 -20.80 29.59
CA ASP A 3 7.22 -21.15 28.19
C ASP A 3 6.49 -20.03 27.46
N ARG A 4 5.61 -19.29 28.15
CA ARG A 4 4.90 -18.14 27.57
C ARG A 4 5.83 -16.93 27.34
N ASP A 5 6.77 -16.71 28.26
CA ASP A 5 7.78 -15.65 28.12
C ASP A 5 8.73 -15.95 26.95
N GLU A 6 9.10 -17.22 26.77
CA GLU A 6 9.92 -17.66 25.65
C GLU A 6 9.17 -17.53 24.31
N LEU A 7 7.88 -17.91 24.28
CA LEU A 7 7.03 -17.75 23.10
C LEU A 7 6.87 -16.27 22.71
N ALA A 8 6.68 -15.39 23.70
CA ALA A 8 6.58 -13.95 23.48
C ALA A 8 7.88 -13.41 22.89
N ARG A 9 9.04 -13.82 23.40
CA ARG A 9 10.34 -13.42 22.87
C ARG A 9 10.51 -13.86 21.40
N ARG A 10 10.19 -15.11 21.09
CA ARG A 10 10.23 -15.64 19.71
C ARG A 10 9.27 -14.93 18.77
N PHE A 11 8.09 -14.54 19.24
CA PHE A 11 7.14 -13.75 18.47
C PHE A 11 7.70 -12.35 18.17
N GLU A 12 8.29 -11.68 19.16
CA GLU A 12 8.88 -10.35 18.98
C GLU A 12 10.02 -10.35 17.94
N GLU A 13 10.78 -11.43 17.80
CA GLU A 13 11.81 -11.60 16.77
C GLU A 13 11.22 -11.52 15.33
N HIS A 14 9.95 -11.88 15.15
CA HIS A 14 9.27 -11.87 13.86
C HIS A 14 8.35 -10.66 13.65
N ARG A 15 8.08 -9.86 14.69
CA ARG A 15 7.08 -8.80 14.70
C ARG A 15 7.26 -7.79 13.56
N GLU A 16 8.50 -7.35 13.32
CA GLU A 16 8.81 -6.40 12.25
C GLU A 16 8.51 -6.96 10.86
N LEU A 17 8.82 -8.23 10.62
CA LEU A 17 8.50 -8.91 9.36
C LEU A 17 6.97 -8.99 9.16
N LEU A 18 6.25 -9.41 10.19
CA LEU A 18 4.80 -9.55 10.16
C LEU A 18 4.11 -8.19 9.93
N ARG A 19 4.60 -7.14 10.60
CA ARG A 19 4.12 -5.76 10.41
C ARG A 19 4.38 -5.28 8.99
N ALA A 20 5.56 -5.56 8.43
CA ALA A 20 5.89 -5.20 7.06
C ALA A 20 5.00 -5.91 6.03
N ILE A 21 4.67 -7.19 6.24
CA ILE A 21 3.75 -7.96 5.40
C ILE A 21 2.34 -7.35 5.49
N ALA A 22 1.82 -7.17 6.71
CA ALA A 22 0.48 -6.65 6.95
C ALA A 22 0.32 -5.22 6.41
N TYR A 23 1.31 -4.35 6.58
CA TYR A 23 1.29 -2.99 6.06
C TYR A 23 1.20 -2.95 4.52
N ARG A 24 1.96 -3.81 3.81
CA ARG A 24 1.89 -3.91 2.35
C ARG A 24 0.55 -4.44 1.87
N MET A 25 -0.08 -5.31 2.65
CA MET A 25 -1.40 -5.84 2.33
C MET A 25 -2.51 -4.85 2.63
N LEU A 26 -2.50 -4.19 3.78
CA LEU A 26 -3.62 -3.36 4.27
C LEU A 26 -3.46 -1.88 3.91
N GLY A 27 -2.21 -1.38 3.83
CA GLY A 27 -1.89 0.00 3.49
C GLY A 27 -2.15 1.00 4.63
N SER A 28 -2.30 0.51 5.87
CA SER A 28 -2.47 1.30 7.09
C SER A 28 -1.63 0.69 8.21
N LEU A 29 -0.87 1.52 8.91
CA LEU A 29 -0.01 1.07 10.00
C LEU A 29 -0.84 0.54 11.17
N GLY A 30 -1.90 1.25 11.56
CA GLY A 30 -2.79 0.81 12.64
C GLY A 30 -3.42 -0.54 12.35
N GLU A 31 -3.95 -0.73 11.13
CA GLU A 31 -4.53 -2.02 10.73
C GLU A 31 -3.49 -3.14 10.64
N ALA A 32 -2.25 -2.80 10.27
CA ALA A 32 -1.16 -3.77 10.27
C ALA A 32 -0.80 -4.20 11.70
N GLU A 33 -0.75 -3.27 12.63
CA GLU A 33 -0.53 -3.54 14.06
C GLU A 33 -1.66 -4.39 14.65
N ASP A 34 -2.92 -4.08 14.34
CA ASP A 34 -4.09 -4.87 14.76
C ASP A 34 -4.01 -6.31 14.23
N ALA A 35 -3.61 -6.50 12.97
CA ALA A 35 -3.45 -7.82 12.37
C ALA A 35 -2.32 -8.62 13.05
N VAL A 36 -1.21 -7.98 13.39
CA VAL A 36 -0.09 -8.61 14.12
C VAL A 36 -0.51 -8.97 15.54
N GLN A 37 -1.25 -8.09 16.22
CA GLN A 37 -1.77 -8.37 17.56
C GLN A 37 -2.77 -9.54 17.55
N GLU A 38 -3.68 -9.61 16.58
CA GLU A 38 -4.60 -10.74 16.42
C GLU A 38 -3.84 -12.05 16.16
N ALA A 39 -2.75 -12.01 15.39
CA ALA A 39 -1.89 -13.18 15.18
C ALA A 39 -1.25 -13.66 16.50
N TRP A 40 -0.79 -12.75 17.35
CA TRP A 40 -0.32 -13.08 18.69
C TRP A 40 -1.39 -13.76 19.53
N LEU A 41 -2.61 -13.22 19.54
CA LEU A 41 -3.72 -13.80 20.29
C LEU A 41 -4.10 -15.22 19.80
N ARG A 42 -3.97 -15.48 18.49
CA ARG A 42 -4.17 -16.82 17.92
C ARG A 42 -3.07 -17.77 18.33
N LEU A 43 -1.81 -17.32 18.35
CA LEU A 43 -0.68 -18.11 18.82
C LEU A 43 -0.84 -18.48 20.30
N ASP A 44 -1.15 -17.52 21.16
CA ASP A 44 -1.35 -17.72 22.61
C ASP A 44 -2.49 -18.73 22.91
N ARG A 45 -3.59 -18.65 22.13
CA ARG A 45 -4.70 -19.61 22.24
C ARG A 45 -4.30 -21.02 21.79
N ALA A 46 -3.57 -21.13 20.69
CA ALA A 46 -3.12 -22.42 20.16
C ALA A 46 -2.19 -23.13 21.16
N THR A 47 -1.32 -22.39 21.83
CA THR A 47 -0.40 -22.92 22.86
C THR A 47 -1.11 -23.23 24.17
N GLY A 48 -2.04 -22.39 24.63
CA GLY A 48 -2.77 -22.57 25.89
C GLY A 48 -3.76 -23.76 25.87
N THR A 49 -4.25 -24.15 24.70
CA THR A 49 -5.17 -25.30 24.56
C THR A 49 -4.45 -26.64 24.67
N THR A 50 -3.13 -26.69 24.46
CA THR A 50 -2.33 -27.93 24.55
C THR A 50 -2.09 -28.34 26.01
N GLU A 51 -1.99 -27.39 26.92
CA GLU A 51 -1.81 -27.69 28.36
C GLU A 51 -3.03 -28.35 28.99
N THR A 52 -4.24 -28.12 28.49
CA THR A 52 -5.50 -28.63 29.04
C THR A 52 -5.84 -30.05 28.56
N LYS A 53 -5.27 -30.53 27.44
CA LYS A 53 -5.59 -31.86 26.87
C LYS A 53 -4.80 -33.04 27.44
N HIS A 54 -3.77 -32.82 28.24
CA HIS A 54 -2.99 -33.92 28.85
C HIS A 54 -3.56 -34.41 30.19
N GLY A 55 -4.70 -33.89 30.65
CA GLY A 55 -5.27 -34.19 31.96
C GLY A 55 -6.73 -34.69 31.95
N GLY A 56 -7.27 -35.33 30.89
CA GLY A 56 -8.66 -35.74 30.94
C GLY A 56 -9.08 -36.78 29.88
N ARG A 57 -9.10 -38.04 30.30
CA ARG A 57 -9.87 -39.12 29.62
C ARG A 57 -11.36 -38.91 29.85
N GLY A 58 -12.19 -38.74 28.79
CA GLY A 58 -13.66 -38.70 28.95
C GLY A 58 -14.40 -38.38 27.67
N THR A 59 -14.87 -39.41 26.98
CA THR A 59 -16.10 -39.63 26.19
C THR A 59 -16.78 -38.49 25.43
N ALA A 60 -17.03 -38.80 24.16
CA ALA A 60 -17.82 -38.20 23.11
C ALA A 60 -19.15 -37.53 23.47
N ASP A 61 -19.52 -36.44 22.79
CA ASP A 61 -20.72 -36.41 21.97
C ASP A 61 -20.66 -35.28 20.90
N GLY A 62 -21.39 -35.51 19.78
CA GLY A 62 -21.25 -34.82 18.54
C GLY A 62 -22.06 -33.52 18.40
N GLY A 63 -21.75 -32.77 17.37
CA GLY A 63 -22.64 -31.80 16.76
C GLY A 63 -22.01 -30.46 16.40
N ALA A 64 -22.01 -30.16 15.13
CA ALA A 64 -21.81 -28.90 14.43
C ALA A 64 -20.48 -28.77 13.66
N ALA A 65 -20.48 -29.36 12.49
CA ALA A 65 -19.51 -29.13 11.44
C ALA A 65 -19.76 -27.75 10.78
N GLY A 66 -18.77 -26.89 10.84
CA GLY A 66 -18.74 -25.61 10.16
C GLY A 66 -17.33 -25.06 10.13
N ASN A 67 -16.66 -25.27 9.01
CA ASN A 67 -15.47 -24.53 8.50
C ASN A 67 -14.28 -24.26 9.46
N ARG A 68 -14.03 -25.13 10.44
CA ARG A 68 -12.86 -25.08 11.35
C ARG A 68 -11.76 -26.09 11.02
N ALA A 69 -11.94 -26.90 9.98
CA ALA A 69 -11.09 -28.06 9.73
C ALA A 69 -9.71 -27.73 9.10
N ALA A 70 -9.44 -26.51 8.72
CA ALA A 70 -8.15 -26.12 8.14
C ALA A 70 -7.15 -25.54 9.16
N ASP A 71 -7.61 -25.13 10.34
CA ASP A 71 -6.76 -24.55 11.38
C ASP A 71 -6.34 -25.60 12.45
N ASP A 72 -7.01 -26.75 12.52
CA ASP A 72 -6.76 -27.77 13.53
C ASP A 72 -5.62 -28.75 13.20
N ASP A 73 -5.25 -28.93 11.93
CA ASP A 73 -4.17 -29.86 11.52
C ASP A 73 -2.76 -29.31 11.75
N ALA A 74 -2.60 -28.02 12.10
CA ALA A 74 -1.30 -27.41 12.40
C ALA A 74 -0.96 -27.41 13.89
N ALA A 75 -1.84 -27.91 14.76
CA ALA A 75 -1.72 -27.83 16.22
C ALA A 75 -1.32 -29.14 16.89
N ASP A 76 -1.04 -30.19 16.12
CA ASP A 76 -0.65 -31.48 16.71
C ASP A 76 0.85 -31.47 17.06
N GLY A 77 1.11 -31.04 18.30
CA GLY A 77 2.43 -31.07 18.93
C GLY A 77 3.34 -29.94 18.44
N LEU A 78 3.44 -28.89 19.21
CA LEU A 78 4.34 -27.74 19.08
C LEU A 78 5.83 -28.09 18.92
N GLY A 79 6.15 -28.87 17.89
CA GLY A 79 7.36 -28.72 17.12
C GLY A 79 7.07 -27.72 16.01
N ILE A 80 6.79 -26.44 16.32
CA ILE A 80 6.77 -25.39 15.30
C ILE A 80 8.22 -25.22 14.86
N ASP A 81 8.68 -26.13 14.00
CA ASP A 81 10.00 -26.08 13.39
C ASP A 81 10.17 -24.80 12.56
N ASN A 82 9.04 -24.13 12.19
CA ASN A 82 9.06 -22.87 11.47
C ASN A 82 7.96 -21.90 11.95
N LEU A 83 8.15 -21.30 13.13
CA LEU A 83 7.24 -20.30 13.68
C LEU A 83 7.03 -19.11 12.74
N ALA A 84 8.07 -18.70 12.01
CA ALA A 84 7.98 -17.61 11.04
C ALA A 84 7.00 -17.91 9.91
N ALA A 85 7.03 -19.11 9.34
CA ALA A 85 6.12 -19.52 8.27
C ALA A 85 4.67 -19.61 8.77
N TRP A 86 4.46 -20.18 9.97
CA TRP A 86 3.15 -20.25 10.60
C TRP A 86 2.58 -18.84 10.85
N LEU A 87 3.35 -17.95 11.48
CA LEU A 87 2.94 -16.57 11.73
C LEU A 87 2.66 -15.79 10.44
N THR A 88 3.49 -15.97 9.42
CA THR A 88 3.27 -15.38 8.09
C THR A 88 1.94 -15.85 7.50
N THR A 89 1.62 -17.13 7.62
CA THR A 89 0.34 -17.68 7.16
C THR A 89 -0.83 -17.07 7.92
N VAL A 90 -0.75 -17.00 9.26
CA VAL A 90 -1.82 -16.46 10.11
C VAL A 90 -2.08 -14.99 9.81
N VAL A 91 -1.03 -14.15 9.80
CA VAL A 91 -1.16 -12.72 9.48
C VAL A 91 -1.72 -12.52 8.07
N SER A 92 -1.26 -13.30 7.10
CA SER A 92 -1.73 -13.19 5.71
C SER A 92 -3.21 -13.55 5.57
N ARG A 93 -3.69 -14.57 6.29
CA ARG A 93 -5.13 -14.92 6.33
C ARG A 93 -5.95 -13.80 6.96
N ILE A 94 -5.52 -13.25 8.10
CA ILE A 94 -6.18 -12.11 8.75
C ILE A 94 -6.29 -10.93 7.77
N CYS A 95 -5.20 -10.58 7.11
CA CYS A 95 -5.19 -9.50 6.11
C CYS A 95 -6.12 -9.80 4.94
N LEU A 96 -6.10 -11.03 4.41
CA LEU A 96 -6.96 -11.45 3.30
C LEU A 96 -8.45 -11.34 3.65
N ASP A 97 -8.83 -11.79 4.84
CA ASP A 97 -10.22 -11.72 5.32
C ASP A 97 -10.69 -10.26 5.47
N GLN A 98 -9.83 -9.39 5.98
CA GLN A 98 -10.12 -7.96 6.04
C GLN A 98 -10.28 -7.34 4.64
N LEU A 99 -9.41 -7.70 3.70
CA LEU A 99 -9.48 -7.21 2.32
C LEU A 99 -10.75 -7.69 1.60
N ARG A 100 -11.11 -8.96 1.75
CA ARG A 100 -12.34 -9.54 1.18
C ARG A 100 -13.59 -8.90 1.78
N SER A 101 -13.62 -8.70 3.09
CA SER A 101 -14.73 -8.02 3.77
C SER A 101 -14.92 -6.57 3.28
N ARG A 102 -13.83 -5.85 2.99
CA ARG A 102 -13.89 -4.50 2.39
C ARG A 102 -14.37 -4.54 0.95
N ALA A 103 -13.91 -5.49 0.15
CA ALA A 103 -14.35 -5.65 -1.23
C ALA A 103 -15.85 -5.94 -1.28
N ALA A 104 -16.37 -6.86 -0.47
CA ALA A 104 -17.79 -7.20 -0.40
C ALA A 104 -18.64 -5.99 0.01
N ARG A 105 -18.25 -5.24 1.05
CA ARG A 105 -18.97 -4.02 1.47
C ARG A 105 -18.99 -2.93 0.41
N ARG A 106 -17.95 -2.84 -0.41
CA ARG A 106 -17.88 -1.88 -1.53
C ARG A 106 -18.85 -2.27 -2.64
N GLU A 107 -18.95 -3.56 -2.96
CA GLU A 107 -19.91 -4.08 -3.95
C GLU A 107 -21.36 -3.88 -3.52
N GLU A 108 -21.67 -4.01 -2.23
CA GLU A 108 -23.00 -3.74 -1.67
C GLU A 108 -23.40 -2.25 -1.76
N LEU A 109 -22.45 -1.32 -1.58
CA LEU A 109 -22.69 0.13 -1.65
C LEU A 109 -22.78 0.65 -3.09
N VAL A 110 -22.12 -0.02 -4.05
CA VAL A 110 -22.14 0.30 -5.48
C VAL A 110 -22.97 -0.76 -6.20
N GLY A 111 -24.27 -0.59 -6.27
CA GLY A 111 -25.17 -1.52 -7.00
C GLY A 111 -24.70 -1.79 -8.45
N PRO A 112 -25.34 -2.76 -9.18
CA PRO A 112 -24.81 -3.37 -10.43
C PRO A 112 -24.65 -2.45 -11.65
N ALA A 113 -24.68 -1.13 -11.50
CA ALA A 113 -24.70 -0.17 -12.59
C ALA A 113 -23.40 0.65 -12.81
N ALA A 114 -22.31 0.37 -12.09
CA ALA A 114 -21.06 1.11 -12.28
C ALA A 114 -19.88 0.17 -12.54
N GLY A 115 -19.66 -0.14 -13.80
CA GLY A 115 -18.42 -0.79 -14.30
C GLY A 115 -17.18 0.14 -14.26
N SER A 116 -17.01 0.87 -13.18
CA SER A 116 -15.85 1.69 -12.87
C SER A 116 -15.33 1.24 -11.51
N VAL A 117 -14.06 0.88 -11.44
CA VAL A 117 -13.36 0.71 -10.16
C VAL A 117 -13.39 2.07 -9.47
N ALA A 118 -14.45 2.34 -8.72
CA ALA A 118 -14.51 3.50 -7.85
C ALA A 118 -13.42 3.31 -6.79
N LEU A 119 -12.29 3.95 -7.03
CA LEU A 119 -11.30 4.19 -5.99
C LEU A 119 -12.07 4.84 -4.83
N ASP A 120 -11.93 4.30 -3.64
CA ASP A 120 -12.74 4.57 -2.46
C ASP A 120 -12.61 6.03 -1.97
N PHE A 121 -13.20 6.97 -2.70
CA PHE A 121 -13.36 8.37 -2.33
C PHE A 121 -14.69 8.66 -1.62
N ALA A 122 -15.62 7.66 -1.63
CA ALA A 122 -16.94 7.79 -1.06
C ALA A 122 -16.93 7.46 0.43
N GLY A 123 -16.41 8.35 1.25
CA GLY A 123 -16.43 8.18 2.71
C GLY A 123 -16.12 9.43 3.53
N ALA A 124 -15.71 10.51 2.87
CA ALA A 124 -15.59 11.79 3.53
C ALA A 124 -15.90 12.88 2.49
N GLY A 125 -16.96 13.64 2.71
CA GLY A 125 -17.03 14.99 2.16
C GLY A 125 -15.70 15.74 2.41
N PRO A 126 -15.49 16.96 1.91
CA PRO A 126 -14.21 17.65 2.00
C PRO A 126 -13.81 17.88 3.46
N ARG A 127 -13.36 16.80 4.11
CA ARG A 127 -12.67 16.87 5.39
C ARG A 127 -11.25 17.28 5.08
N PRO A 128 -10.71 18.28 5.74
CA PRO A 128 -9.29 18.57 5.65
C PRO A 128 -8.55 17.29 5.99
N VAL A 129 -7.66 16.84 5.08
CA VAL A 129 -6.79 15.68 5.31
C VAL A 129 -5.94 16.04 6.53
N VAL A 130 -6.32 15.51 7.69
CA VAL A 130 -5.55 15.70 8.93
C VAL A 130 -4.35 14.77 8.81
N PHE A 131 -3.19 15.36 8.59
CA PHE A 131 -1.90 14.68 8.60
C PHE A 131 -1.50 14.39 10.05
N SER A 132 -2.02 13.31 10.63
CA SER A 132 -1.65 12.87 11.99
C SER A 132 -0.52 11.85 11.92
N GLU A 133 0.55 12.11 12.62
CA GLU A 133 1.75 11.29 12.83
C GLU A 133 2.51 10.85 11.55
N PRO A 134 3.26 11.78 10.90
CA PRO A 134 3.90 11.53 9.63
C PRO A 134 5.20 10.71 9.70
N GLU A 135 5.88 10.61 10.85
CA GLU A 135 7.27 10.12 10.87
C GLU A 135 7.40 8.59 10.74
N ALA A 136 6.64 7.82 11.51
CA ALA A 136 6.74 6.35 11.45
C ALA A 136 6.17 5.79 10.13
N GLU A 137 5.08 6.39 9.63
CA GLU A 137 4.47 6.01 8.35
C GLU A 137 5.33 6.46 7.16
N ALA A 138 6.01 7.59 7.24
CA ALA A 138 6.93 8.08 6.21
C ALA A 138 8.11 7.12 6.02
N VAL A 139 8.69 6.59 7.09
CA VAL A 139 9.82 5.64 7.03
C VAL A 139 9.41 4.31 6.38
N LEU A 140 8.25 3.76 6.73
CA LEU A 140 7.74 2.54 6.11
C LEU A 140 7.29 2.76 4.66
N ALA A 141 6.67 3.89 4.36
CA ALA A 141 6.24 4.22 3.02
C ALA A 141 7.40 4.52 2.06
N ASP A 142 8.49 5.12 2.53
CA ASP A 142 9.70 5.32 1.71
C ASP A 142 10.37 3.99 1.36
N SER A 143 10.37 3.01 2.26
CA SER A 143 10.94 1.69 2.00
C SER A 143 10.16 0.86 0.98
N VAL A 144 8.86 1.14 0.78
CA VAL A 144 7.95 0.37 -0.10
C VAL A 144 7.63 1.10 -1.40
N GLY A 145 7.88 2.42 -1.44
CA GLY A 145 7.43 3.28 -2.53
C GLY A 145 5.92 3.56 -2.48
N ARG A 146 5.55 4.83 -2.39
CA ARG A 146 4.13 5.24 -2.27
C ARG A 146 3.29 4.81 -3.47
N ALA A 147 3.88 4.84 -4.67
CA ALA A 147 3.21 4.36 -5.87
C ALA A 147 2.81 2.88 -5.74
N LEU A 148 3.69 2.05 -5.16
CA LEU A 148 3.39 0.64 -4.95
C LEU A 148 2.17 0.46 -4.04
N LEU A 149 2.07 1.19 -2.92
CA LEU A 149 0.91 1.12 -2.02
C LEU A 149 -0.39 1.51 -2.74
N VAL A 150 -0.35 2.55 -3.57
CA VAL A 150 -1.50 2.96 -4.40
C VAL A 150 -1.89 1.84 -5.36
N VAL A 151 -0.93 1.28 -6.10
CA VAL A 151 -1.19 0.20 -7.07
C VAL A 151 -1.68 -1.07 -6.38
N LEU A 152 -1.10 -1.44 -5.23
CA LEU A 152 -1.55 -2.60 -4.46
C LEU A 152 -3.04 -2.49 -4.09
N ARG A 153 -3.56 -1.28 -3.86
CA ARG A 153 -5.00 -1.06 -3.57
C ARG A 153 -5.91 -1.30 -4.76
N THR A 154 -5.40 -1.25 -5.98
CA THR A 154 -6.17 -1.56 -7.20
C THR A 154 -6.26 -3.06 -7.50
N LEU A 155 -5.43 -3.88 -6.83
CA LEU A 155 -5.44 -5.33 -6.98
C LEU A 155 -6.61 -5.94 -6.22
N SER A 156 -7.14 -7.06 -6.75
CA SER A 156 -8.07 -7.89 -5.96
C SER A 156 -7.37 -8.44 -4.72
N PRO A 157 -8.11 -8.79 -3.65
CA PRO A 157 -7.53 -9.35 -2.42
C PRO A 157 -6.56 -10.50 -2.69
N ASP A 158 -6.96 -11.49 -3.50
CA ASP A 158 -6.17 -12.67 -3.80
C ASP A 158 -4.90 -12.32 -4.63
N GLU A 159 -5.01 -11.39 -5.61
CA GLU A 159 -3.85 -10.91 -6.39
C GLU A 159 -2.85 -10.17 -5.49
N ARG A 160 -3.34 -9.33 -4.57
CA ARG A 160 -2.49 -8.56 -3.65
C ARG A 160 -1.70 -9.49 -2.74
N VAL A 161 -2.37 -10.46 -2.09
CA VAL A 161 -1.72 -11.44 -1.22
C VAL A 161 -0.68 -12.26 -1.99
N ALA A 162 -1.03 -12.78 -3.18
CA ALA A 162 -0.11 -13.57 -3.99
C ALA A 162 1.13 -12.77 -4.40
N PHE A 163 0.97 -11.52 -4.80
CA PHE A 163 2.07 -10.63 -5.17
C PHE A 163 2.94 -10.25 -3.98
N VAL A 164 2.33 -9.79 -2.88
CA VAL A 164 3.08 -9.34 -1.71
C VAL A 164 3.91 -10.50 -1.16
N LEU A 165 3.31 -11.66 -0.90
CA LEU A 165 4.04 -12.78 -0.32
C LEU A 165 5.15 -13.31 -1.23
N HIS A 166 4.86 -13.48 -2.53
CA HIS A 166 5.86 -14.06 -3.43
C HIS A 166 6.91 -13.06 -3.89
N ASP A 167 6.48 -11.90 -4.44
CA ASP A 167 7.40 -10.98 -5.10
C ASP A 167 8.17 -10.09 -4.12
N MET A 168 7.65 -9.88 -2.90
CA MET A 168 8.29 -9.01 -1.91
C MET A 168 8.92 -9.78 -0.75
N PHE A 169 8.38 -10.96 -0.40
CA PHE A 169 8.87 -11.75 0.73
C PHE A 169 9.37 -13.15 0.33
N ALA A 170 9.42 -13.45 -0.97
CA ALA A 170 9.95 -14.70 -1.53
C ALA A 170 9.28 -15.98 -1.00
N VAL A 171 8.01 -15.90 -0.54
CA VAL A 171 7.26 -17.06 -0.09
C VAL A 171 6.92 -17.94 -1.29
N PRO A 172 7.13 -19.26 -1.23
CA PRO A 172 6.80 -20.19 -2.30
C PRO A 172 5.30 -20.24 -2.62
N PHE A 173 4.94 -20.44 -3.91
CA PHE A 173 3.52 -20.52 -4.30
C PHE A 173 2.76 -21.66 -3.63
N ASP A 174 3.42 -22.75 -3.31
CA ASP A 174 2.80 -23.89 -2.62
C ASP A 174 2.37 -23.54 -1.18
N GLU A 175 3.10 -22.64 -0.52
CA GLU A 175 2.73 -22.10 0.80
C GLU A 175 1.66 -21.01 0.72
N ILE A 176 1.64 -20.21 -0.37
CA ILE A 176 0.63 -19.16 -0.58
C ILE A 176 -0.73 -19.76 -1.01
N ALA A 177 -0.70 -20.84 -1.77
CA ALA A 177 -1.91 -21.47 -2.32
C ALA A 177 -2.99 -21.78 -1.26
N PRO A 178 -2.68 -22.40 -0.11
CA PRO A 178 -3.65 -22.65 0.96
C PRO A 178 -4.11 -21.35 1.65
N ILE A 179 -3.32 -20.27 1.63
CA ILE A 179 -3.71 -18.97 2.21
C ILE A 179 -4.85 -18.37 1.38
N VAL A 180 -4.69 -18.33 0.05
CA VAL A 180 -5.69 -17.74 -0.86
C VAL A 180 -6.83 -18.70 -1.20
N GLY A 181 -6.73 -19.99 -0.82
CA GLY A 181 -7.73 -21.02 -1.12
C GLY A 181 -7.74 -21.39 -2.61
N ARG A 182 -6.56 -21.47 -3.24
CA ARG A 182 -6.37 -21.77 -4.67
C ARG A 182 -5.29 -22.81 -4.86
N THR A 183 -5.12 -23.29 -6.11
CA THR A 183 -3.96 -24.12 -6.46
C THR A 183 -2.71 -23.26 -6.66
N ALA A 184 -1.52 -23.84 -6.49
CA ALA A 184 -0.24 -23.15 -6.75
C ALA A 184 -0.16 -22.57 -8.18
N ALA A 185 -0.67 -23.31 -9.19
CA ALA A 185 -0.74 -22.83 -10.56
C ALA A 185 -1.65 -21.60 -10.74
N THR A 186 -2.79 -21.55 -10.04
CA THR A 186 -3.69 -20.39 -10.03
C THR A 186 -3.05 -19.22 -9.28
N THR A 187 -2.42 -19.48 -8.15
CA THR A 187 -1.70 -18.45 -7.35
C THR A 187 -0.57 -17.79 -8.16
N LYS A 188 0.19 -18.59 -8.93
CA LYS A 188 1.20 -18.08 -9.86
C LYS A 188 0.59 -17.15 -10.93
N LYS A 189 -0.59 -17.49 -11.47
CA LYS A 189 -1.31 -16.63 -12.43
C LYS A 189 -1.78 -15.32 -11.77
N LEU A 190 -2.26 -15.37 -10.52
CA LEU A 190 -2.64 -14.17 -9.76
C LEU A 190 -1.45 -13.23 -9.56
N ALA A 191 -0.31 -13.73 -9.10
CA ALA A 191 0.92 -12.95 -8.95
C ALA A 191 1.42 -12.37 -10.29
N SER A 192 1.31 -13.13 -11.38
CA SER A 192 1.68 -12.65 -12.72
C SER A 192 0.81 -11.47 -13.18
N ARG A 193 -0.51 -11.54 -12.98
CA ARG A 193 -1.42 -10.42 -13.29
C ARG A 193 -1.14 -9.20 -12.44
N ALA A 194 -0.93 -9.40 -11.13
CA ALA A 194 -0.57 -8.34 -10.22
C ALA A 194 0.74 -7.65 -10.63
N ARG A 195 1.75 -8.44 -11.01
CA ARG A 195 3.05 -7.94 -11.47
C ARG A 195 2.93 -7.09 -12.73
N HIS A 196 2.08 -7.49 -13.67
CA HIS A 196 1.81 -6.70 -14.88
C HIS A 196 1.17 -5.35 -14.52
N ARG A 197 0.17 -5.33 -13.63
CA ARG A 197 -0.44 -4.06 -13.16
C ARG A 197 0.53 -3.18 -12.39
N VAL A 198 1.38 -3.78 -11.53
CA VAL A 198 2.37 -3.02 -10.75
C VAL A 198 3.40 -2.35 -11.67
N ARG A 199 3.86 -3.06 -12.70
CA ARG A 199 4.86 -2.52 -13.63
C ARG A 199 4.28 -1.49 -14.60
N GLY A 200 3.01 -1.66 -15.00
CA GLY A 200 2.38 -0.85 -16.03
C GLY A 200 3.14 -0.87 -17.36
N ASP A 201 2.60 -0.16 -18.33
CA ASP A 201 3.26 0.09 -19.62
C ASP A 201 3.92 1.47 -19.59
N THR A 202 5.14 1.59 -20.12
CA THR A 202 5.84 2.87 -20.26
C THR A 202 5.60 3.42 -21.66
N ALA A 203 5.04 4.63 -21.75
CA ALA A 203 4.89 5.35 -23.01
C ALA A 203 6.18 6.10 -23.39
N THR A 204 7.09 6.31 -22.43
CA THR A 204 8.33 7.10 -22.59
C THR A 204 9.53 6.18 -22.81
N PRO A 205 10.43 6.47 -23.76
CA PRO A 205 11.70 5.74 -23.93
C PRO A 205 12.53 5.75 -22.66
N ALA A 206 13.28 4.65 -22.38
CA ALA A 206 14.00 4.49 -21.13
C ALA A 206 15.02 5.61 -20.82
N ALA A 207 15.76 6.07 -21.82
CA ALA A 207 16.73 7.16 -21.63
C ALA A 207 16.08 8.51 -21.26
N GLU A 208 14.94 8.83 -21.87
CA GLU A 208 14.14 10.02 -21.55
C GLU A 208 13.49 9.89 -20.17
N LEU A 209 13.06 8.67 -19.80
CA LEU A 209 12.48 8.39 -18.49
C LEU A 209 13.52 8.61 -17.37
N ASP A 210 14.78 8.24 -17.58
CA ASP A 210 15.84 8.43 -16.58
C ASP A 210 16.16 9.92 -16.40
N GLY A 211 16.28 10.72 -17.47
CA GLY A 211 16.43 12.17 -17.38
C GLY A 211 15.24 12.86 -16.67
N HIS A 212 14.01 12.49 -17.04
CA HIS A 212 12.83 13.01 -16.35
C HIS A 212 12.80 12.61 -14.87
N ARG A 213 13.30 11.42 -14.52
CA ARG A 213 13.40 10.94 -13.13
C ARG A 213 14.28 11.85 -12.28
N GLU A 214 15.44 12.25 -12.79
CA GLU A 214 16.35 13.16 -12.07
C GLU A 214 15.66 14.48 -11.74
N VAL A 215 14.99 15.08 -12.72
CA VAL A 215 14.28 16.36 -12.57
C VAL A 215 13.13 16.23 -11.58
N VAL A 216 12.28 15.20 -11.73
CA VAL A 216 11.13 14.99 -10.83
C VAL A 216 11.56 14.66 -9.41
N THR A 217 12.66 13.92 -9.26
CA THR A 217 13.23 13.60 -7.94
C THR A 217 13.81 14.86 -7.27
N ALA A 218 14.53 15.69 -8.03
CA ALA A 218 15.05 16.96 -7.53
C ALA A 218 13.92 17.91 -7.10
N PHE A 219 12.86 18.02 -7.91
CA PHE A 219 11.67 18.79 -7.58
C PHE A 219 11.01 18.29 -6.28
N LEU A 220 10.78 16.97 -6.16
CA LEU A 220 10.16 16.38 -4.96
C LEU A 220 11.02 16.59 -3.71
N SER A 221 12.34 16.43 -3.84
CA SER A 221 13.28 16.63 -2.73
C SER A 221 13.28 18.08 -2.25
N ALA A 222 13.33 19.05 -3.19
CA ALA A 222 13.26 20.48 -2.88
C ALA A 222 11.91 20.86 -2.24
N ALA A 223 10.79 20.31 -2.76
CA ALA A 223 9.47 20.52 -2.22
C ALA A 223 9.32 19.99 -0.77
N ARG A 224 9.88 18.80 -0.49
CA ARG A 224 9.90 18.20 0.85
C ARG A 224 10.75 19.01 1.84
N ALA A 225 11.90 19.48 1.41
CA ALA A 225 12.78 20.32 2.20
C ALA A 225 12.18 21.72 2.45
N GLY A 226 11.29 22.19 1.55
CA GLY A 226 10.83 23.57 1.52
C GLY A 226 11.95 24.52 1.04
N ASP A 227 12.86 24.02 0.21
CA ASP A 227 14.00 24.78 -0.30
C ASP A 227 13.60 25.58 -1.55
N LEU A 228 13.34 26.85 -1.35
CA LEU A 228 12.94 27.78 -2.41
C LEU A 228 14.03 27.91 -3.51
N GLY A 229 15.31 27.92 -3.13
CA GLY A 229 16.42 28.03 -4.08
C GLY A 229 16.52 26.80 -4.99
N ALA A 230 16.42 25.62 -4.39
CA ALA A 230 16.42 24.36 -5.16
C ALA A 230 15.19 24.24 -6.06
N LEU A 231 14.01 24.70 -5.61
CA LEU A 231 12.80 24.76 -6.45
C LEU A 231 13.00 25.68 -7.66
N LEU A 232 13.53 26.89 -7.46
CA LEU A 232 13.81 27.83 -8.53
C LEU A 232 14.83 27.28 -9.54
N ALA A 233 15.78 26.45 -9.12
CA ALA A 233 16.76 25.83 -9.99
C ALA A 233 16.13 24.77 -10.92
N VAL A 234 15.13 24.02 -10.45
CA VAL A 234 14.51 22.92 -11.19
C VAL A 234 13.25 23.33 -11.96
N LEU A 235 12.65 24.49 -11.65
CA LEU A 235 11.49 25.02 -12.38
C LEU A 235 11.93 25.85 -13.60
N ALA A 236 11.18 25.74 -14.71
CA ALA A 236 11.34 26.65 -15.84
C ALA A 236 10.87 28.07 -15.44
N PRO A 237 11.49 29.14 -15.97
CA PRO A 237 11.10 30.52 -15.62
C PRO A 237 9.62 30.82 -15.87
N ASP A 238 9.04 30.24 -16.89
CA ASP A 238 7.65 30.38 -17.33
C ASP A 238 6.75 29.22 -16.90
N VAL A 239 7.16 28.43 -15.91
CA VAL A 239 6.42 27.27 -15.42
C VAL A 239 4.95 27.58 -15.11
N VAL A 240 4.06 26.68 -15.47
CA VAL A 240 2.62 26.80 -15.20
C VAL A 240 2.18 25.64 -14.32
N ARG A 241 1.60 25.95 -13.18
CA ARG A 241 0.88 25.00 -12.35
C ARG A 241 -0.62 25.16 -12.53
N THR A 242 -1.32 24.08 -12.87
CA THR A 242 -2.78 23.97 -12.79
C THR A 242 -3.16 23.01 -11.66
N ALA A 243 -4.33 23.20 -11.05
CA ALA A 243 -4.82 22.27 -10.04
C ALA A 243 -6.36 22.27 -10.00
N ASP A 244 -6.91 21.09 -9.71
CA ASP A 244 -8.33 20.95 -9.43
C ASP A 244 -8.70 21.74 -8.17
N PRO A 245 -9.80 22.53 -8.19
CA PRO A 245 -10.23 23.32 -7.05
C PRO A 245 -10.44 22.51 -5.77
N ALA A 246 -10.83 21.25 -5.90
CA ALA A 246 -11.12 20.36 -4.77
C ALA A 246 -9.93 20.13 -3.83
N ILE A 247 -8.68 20.30 -4.31
CA ILE A 247 -7.50 20.09 -3.48
C ILE A 247 -6.92 21.41 -2.93
N LEU A 248 -7.35 22.53 -3.46
CA LEU A 248 -6.75 23.82 -3.09
C LEU A 248 -7.33 24.37 -1.79
N PRO A 249 -6.49 24.90 -0.91
CA PRO A 249 -6.97 25.71 0.22
C PRO A 249 -7.72 26.95 -0.26
N PRO A 250 -8.63 27.51 0.53
CA PRO A 250 -9.28 28.78 0.21
C PRO A 250 -8.24 29.88 -0.08
N GLY A 251 -8.46 30.61 -1.17
CA GLY A 251 -7.58 31.71 -1.57
C GLY A 251 -6.41 31.34 -2.47
N ILE A 252 -6.17 30.04 -2.73
CA ILE A 252 -5.15 29.59 -3.71
C ILE A 252 -5.78 29.49 -5.10
N ALA A 253 -5.12 30.14 -6.08
CA ALA A 253 -5.58 30.15 -7.47
C ALA A 253 -5.47 28.76 -8.11
N SER A 254 -6.42 28.40 -8.99
CA SER A 254 -6.36 27.14 -9.75
C SER A 254 -5.22 27.11 -10.80
N VAL A 255 -4.73 28.27 -11.20
CA VAL A 255 -3.61 28.42 -12.15
C VAL A 255 -2.61 29.42 -11.56
N VAL A 256 -1.35 29.00 -11.44
CA VAL A 256 -0.22 29.82 -11.02
C VAL A 256 0.86 29.78 -12.10
N ARG A 257 1.48 30.94 -12.40
CA ARG A 257 2.47 31.08 -13.45
C ARG A 257 3.74 31.72 -12.93
N GLY A 258 4.89 31.26 -13.46
CA GLY A 258 6.20 31.76 -13.13
C GLY A 258 6.87 31.05 -11.95
N ALA A 259 8.17 30.84 -12.07
CA ALA A 259 8.94 30.02 -11.13
C ALA A 259 8.84 30.49 -9.67
N ALA A 260 8.90 31.81 -9.43
CA ALA A 260 8.84 32.35 -8.08
C ALA A 260 7.51 32.04 -7.39
N ALA A 261 6.39 32.36 -8.03
CA ALA A 261 5.05 32.14 -7.46
C ALA A 261 4.74 30.65 -7.25
N VAL A 262 5.15 29.79 -8.20
CA VAL A 262 4.98 28.33 -8.09
C VAL A 262 5.86 27.76 -6.99
N ALA A 263 7.09 28.21 -6.83
CA ALA A 263 8.00 27.77 -5.78
C ALA A 263 7.50 28.17 -4.37
N GLU A 264 7.07 29.41 -4.20
CA GLU A 264 6.50 29.92 -2.92
C GLU A 264 5.27 29.10 -2.50
N GLU A 265 4.35 28.84 -3.45
CA GLU A 265 3.18 28.02 -3.18
C GLU A 265 3.57 26.55 -2.83
N THR A 266 4.54 26.00 -3.54
CA THR A 266 5.03 24.65 -3.27
C THR A 266 5.61 24.54 -1.85
N VAL A 267 6.35 25.54 -1.40
CA VAL A 267 6.85 25.63 -0.01
C VAL A 267 5.70 25.75 0.98
N LEU A 268 4.70 26.57 0.71
CA LEU A 268 3.50 26.70 1.56
C LEU A 268 2.77 25.36 1.72
N LEU A 269 2.71 24.54 0.67
CA LEU A 269 2.03 23.25 0.64
C LEU A 269 2.98 22.05 0.91
N ARG A 270 4.16 22.30 1.49
CA ARG A 270 5.21 21.28 1.69
C ARG A 270 4.74 20.02 2.45
N SER A 271 3.76 20.14 3.35
CA SER A 271 3.20 18.99 4.08
C SER A 271 2.62 17.93 3.16
N ARG A 272 2.11 18.32 2.00
CA ARG A 272 1.61 17.39 0.96
C ARG A 272 2.75 16.67 0.25
N SER A 273 3.91 17.31 0.10
CA SER A 273 5.09 16.72 -0.51
C SER A 273 5.67 15.59 0.34
N GLN A 274 5.48 15.61 1.66
CA GLN A 274 5.92 14.54 2.57
C GLN A 274 5.24 13.20 2.25
N VAL A 275 4.01 13.24 1.81
CA VAL A 275 3.22 12.04 1.44
C VAL A 275 3.11 11.83 -0.08
N ALA A 276 3.96 12.51 -0.86
CA ALA A 276 4.09 12.29 -2.29
C ALA A 276 5.16 11.24 -2.61
N GLY A 277 5.06 10.59 -3.77
CA GLY A 277 6.04 9.63 -4.27
C GLY A 277 6.03 9.54 -5.78
N LEU A 278 7.17 9.10 -6.38
CA LEU A 278 7.27 8.89 -7.82
C LEU A 278 6.35 7.77 -8.28
N ALA A 279 5.68 7.97 -9.40
CA ALA A 279 4.83 6.99 -10.06
C ALA A 279 4.92 7.14 -11.58
N LEU A 280 4.58 6.06 -12.30
CA LEU A 280 4.13 6.20 -13.68
C LEU A 280 2.63 6.48 -13.68
N VAL A 281 2.23 7.51 -14.40
CA VAL A 281 0.84 7.89 -14.59
C VAL A 281 0.58 7.92 -16.10
N ASP A 282 -0.28 7.05 -16.58
CA ASP A 282 -0.52 6.82 -18.00
C ASP A 282 0.78 6.63 -18.80
N GLY A 283 1.72 5.86 -18.21
CA GLY A 283 3.01 5.54 -18.80
C GLY A 283 4.05 6.66 -18.78
N ARG A 284 3.77 7.80 -18.14
CA ARG A 284 4.68 8.96 -17.97
C ARG A 284 5.06 9.15 -16.51
N LEU A 285 6.24 9.67 -16.26
CA LEU A 285 6.68 9.93 -14.89
C LEU A 285 5.91 11.11 -14.28
N GLY A 286 5.39 10.88 -13.08
CA GLY A 286 4.65 11.85 -12.29
C GLY A 286 4.81 11.60 -10.80
N LEU A 287 4.00 12.28 -10.00
CA LEU A 287 3.95 12.09 -8.56
C LEU A 287 2.53 11.70 -8.12
N VAL A 288 2.44 10.77 -7.17
CA VAL A 288 1.20 10.48 -6.45
C VAL A 288 1.28 11.07 -5.06
N VAL A 289 0.21 11.70 -4.60
CA VAL A 289 0.03 12.15 -3.21
C VAL A 289 -0.91 11.16 -2.56
N ALA A 290 -0.40 10.36 -1.64
CA ALA A 290 -1.12 9.22 -1.09
C ALA A 290 -0.93 9.10 0.44
N PRO A 291 -1.60 9.92 1.25
CA PRO A 291 -1.60 9.76 2.70
C PRO A 291 -2.22 8.40 3.05
N HIS A 292 -1.59 7.67 3.97
CA HIS A 292 -2.02 6.31 4.38
C HIS A 292 -2.25 5.35 3.20
N GLY A 293 -1.47 5.51 2.11
CA GLY A 293 -1.62 4.71 0.89
C GLY A 293 -2.91 4.98 0.09
N LYS A 294 -3.73 5.96 0.48
CA LYS A 294 -4.93 6.38 -0.26
C LYS A 294 -4.55 7.48 -1.25
N LEU A 295 -4.82 7.26 -2.53
CA LEU A 295 -4.59 8.26 -3.56
C LEU A 295 -5.48 9.48 -3.30
N ALA A 296 -4.87 10.63 -3.07
CA ALA A 296 -5.54 11.92 -2.86
C ALA A 296 -5.36 12.86 -4.04
N ALA A 297 -4.20 12.80 -4.70
CA ALA A 297 -3.92 13.58 -5.91
C ALA A 297 -2.81 12.94 -6.73
N VAL A 298 -2.73 13.38 -7.97
CA VAL A 298 -1.65 13.06 -8.91
C VAL A 298 -1.10 14.35 -9.47
N LEU A 299 0.22 14.47 -9.57
CA LEU A 299 0.88 15.54 -10.30
C LEU A 299 1.40 14.99 -11.62
N LEU A 300 0.84 15.50 -12.71
CA LEU A 300 1.26 15.21 -14.08
C LEU A 300 2.30 16.27 -14.49
N LEU A 301 3.59 15.89 -14.47
CA LEU A 301 4.67 16.82 -14.75
C LEU A 301 5.04 16.80 -16.24
N THR A 302 5.32 17.98 -16.77
CA THR A 302 5.94 18.16 -18.09
C THR A 302 7.35 18.68 -17.91
N VAL A 303 8.33 17.87 -18.30
CA VAL A 303 9.75 18.23 -18.25
C VAL A 303 10.18 18.68 -19.66
N ARG A 304 10.90 19.79 -19.74
CA ARG A 304 11.55 20.31 -20.96
C ARG A 304 12.90 20.91 -20.56
N GLU A 305 13.93 20.64 -21.33
CA GLU A 305 15.27 21.21 -21.12
C GLU A 305 15.74 21.03 -19.66
N ASP A 306 15.57 19.81 -19.13
CA ASP A 306 15.93 19.42 -17.76
C ASP A 306 15.27 20.28 -16.64
N ARG A 307 14.09 20.87 -16.95
CA ARG A 307 13.31 21.65 -16.00
C ARG A 307 11.84 21.26 -16.05
N VAL A 308 11.14 21.48 -14.95
CA VAL A 308 9.68 21.35 -14.86
C VAL A 308 9.05 22.58 -15.54
N ALA A 309 8.53 22.38 -16.76
CA ALA A 309 7.88 23.43 -17.54
C ALA A 309 6.39 23.62 -17.19
N ALA A 310 5.74 22.56 -16.76
CA ALA A 310 4.36 22.63 -16.28
C ALA A 310 4.06 21.43 -15.37
N TYR A 311 3.04 21.56 -14.50
CA TYR A 311 2.39 20.42 -13.89
C TYR A 311 0.92 20.67 -13.60
N ASP A 312 0.12 19.60 -13.72
CA ASP A 312 -1.30 19.59 -13.40
C ASP A 312 -1.54 18.73 -12.14
N VAL A 313 -2.21 19.29 -11.15
CA VAL A 313 -2.58 18.60 -9.91
C VAL A 313 -4.01 18.12 -10.05
N VAL A 314 -4.16 16.84 -10.35
CA VAL A 314 -5.43 16.15 -10.49
C VAL A 314 -5.86 15.62 -9.13
N ALA A 315 -7.06 16.01 -8.69
CA ALA A 315 -7.66 15.56 -7.43
C ALA A 315 -9.16 15.24 -7.55
N ASP A 316 -9.77 15.55 -8.67
CA ASP A 316 -11.15 15.16 -8.97
C ASP A 316 -11.26 13.62 -9.01
N PRO A 317 -12.17 13.00 -8.25
CA PRO A 317 -12.30 11.56 -8.17
C PRO A 317 -12.54 10.87 -9.51
N GLY A 318 -13.33 11.50 -10.40
CA GLY A 318 -13.61 10.96 -11.75
C GLY A 318 -12.36 10.96 -12.62
N ARG A 319 -11.58 12.05 -12.59
CA ARG A 319 -10.30 12.15 -13.28
C ARG A 319 -9.27 11.17 -12.73
N LEU A 320 -9.13 11.09 -11.39
CA LEU A 320 -8.22 10.16 -10.74
C LEU A 320 -8.55 8.70 -11.07
N GLY A 321 -9.85 8.36 -11.12
CA GLY A 321 -10.31 7.01 -11.46
C GLY A 321 -10.02 6.59 -12.90
N ALA A 322 -9.81 7.54 -13.81
CA ALA A 322 -9.45 7.27 -15.21
C ALA A 322 -7.95 7.08 -15.42
N LEU A 323 -7.10 7.49 -14.46
CA LEU A 323 -5.64 7.38 -14.59
C LEU A 323 -5.14 5.96 -14.30
N THR A 324 -4.19 5.49 -15.10
CA THR A 324 -3.44 4.27 -14.84
C THR A 324 -2.18 4.60 -14.04
N ILE A 325 -2.07 4.06 -12.82
CA ILE A 325 -0.92 4.29 -11.95
C ILE A 325 -0.10 3.00 -11.87
N ALA A 326 1.22 3.13 -12.05
CA ALA A 326 2.17 2.03 -11.95
C ALA A 326 3.44 2.45 -11.22
N VAL A 327 4.26 1.47 -10.84
CA VAL A 327 5.56 1.72 -10.21
C VAL A 327 6.60 2.00 -11.28
N PRO A 328 7.38 3.09 -11.17
CA PRO A 328 8.45 3.35 -12.12
C PRO A 328 9.49 2.21 -12.11
N PRO A 329 10.04 1.81 -13.25
CA PRO A 329 11.14 0.84 -13.27
C PRO A 329 12.33 1.41 -12.47
N PRO A 330 13.25 0.57 -11.95
CA PRO A 330 14.45 1.06 -11.29
C PRO A 330 15.27 1.93 -12.26
N ALA A 331 16.00 2.91 -11.71
CA ALA A 331 17.00 3.65 -12.47
C ALA A 331 18.08 2.67 -12.99
N ARG A 332 18.60 2.92 -14.17
CA ARG A 332 19.68 2.13 -14.78
C ARG A 332 21.04 2.60 -14.34
#